data_0d91658cd2559a19cc107093c4fcb4e5
#
_entry.id   0d91658cd2559a19cc107093c4fcb4e5
#
_cell.length_a   1.000
_cell.length_b   1.000
_cell.length_c   1.000
_cell.angle_alpha   90.00
_cell.angle_beta   90.00
_cell.angle_gamma   90.00
#
_symmetry.space_group_name_H-M   'P 1'
#
loop_
_entity.id
_entity.type
_entity.pdbx_description
1 polymer ?
#
loop_
_entity_poly.entity_id
_entity_poly.type
_entity_poly.pdbx_seq_one_letter_code
_entity_poly.pdbx_strand_id
1 'polypeptide(L)'
;HRALPGGRRPGEPPHVCAIRQLETLHNQKLWQSGKQKQYYTGITDILRRYIGDRYRVKAMELTSQEILDEMERQRLSGEAADRLKNILLTADFVKFAKFVADAERNEEVYSDAYYFVEQTKETEVEHTPAELEPVQKQEEVKP
;
A
#
# COMPACT_ATOMS: atom_id res chain seq x y z
N HIS A 1 -9.68 20.22 12.33
CA HIS A 1 -8.90 19.41 11.38
C HIS A 1 -9.49 19.49 9.99
N ARG A 2 -8.63 19.56 9.03
CA ARG A 2 -9.03 19.66 7.68
C ARG A 2 -8.47 18.50 6.89
N ALA A 3 -9.26 17.86 6.10
CA ALA A 3 -8.81 16.73 5.32
C ALA A 3 -7.80 17.18 4.28
N LEU A 4 -6.83 16.34 4.01
CA LEU A 4 -5.87 16.62 2.97
C LEU A 4 -6.54 16.46 1.63
N PRO A 5 -6.08 17.22 0.63
CA PRO A 5 -6.59 17.01 -0.71
C PRO A 5 -6.34 15.57 -1.10
N GLY A 6 -7.32 14.91 -1.61
CA GLY A 6 -7.19 13.52 -1.98
C GLY A 6 -7.39 12.55 -0.85
N GLY A 7 -7.76 13.01 0.36
CA GLY A 7 -8.00 12.12 1.47
C GLY A 7 -9.18 11.21 1.22
N ARG A 8 -9.33 10.21 2.09
CA ARG A 8 -10.36 9.21 1.91
C ARG A 8 -11.75 9.83 2.03
N ARG A 9 -12.61 9.50 1.12
CA ARG A 9 -13.95 10.02 1.09
C ARG A 9 -14.88 9.12 1.89
N PRO A 10 -16.00 9.65 2.39
CA PRO A 10 -16.93 8.83 3.15
C PRO A 10 -17.36 7.61 2.34
N GLY A 11 -17.29 6.44 2.96
CA GLY A 11 -17.68 5.21 2.28
C GLY A 11 -16.67 4.67 1.29
N GLU A 12 -15.58 5.37 1.06
CA GLU A 12 -14.60 4.92 0.08
C GLU A 12 -13.71 3.85 0.70
N PRO A 13 -13.58 2.68 0.07
CA PRO A 13 -12.69 1.65 0.62
C PRO A 13 -11.24 2.11 0.60
N PRO A 14 -10.41 1.59 1.52
CA PRO A 14 -9.01 2.01 1.56
C PRO A 14 -8.27 1.84 0.24
N HIS A 15 -8.51 0.75 -0.48
CA HIS A 15 -7.77 0.51 -1.72
C HIS A 15 -8.20 1.48 -2.82
N VAL A 16 -9.47 1.88 -2.83
CA VAL A 16 -9.93 2.82 -3.84
C VAL A 16 -9.26 4.17 -3.61
N CYS A 17 -9.20 4.60 -2.35
CA CYS A 17 -8.53 5.86 -2.01
C CYS A 17 -7.06 5.79 -2.38
N ALA A 18 -6.39 4.70 -2.03
CA ALA A 18 -4.95 4.58 -2.29
C ALA A 18 -4.65 4.62 -3.78
N ILE A 19 -5.41 3.89 -4.59
CA ILE A 19 -5.18 3.87 -6.02
C ILE A 19 -5.41 5.25 -6.63
N ARG A 20 -6.47 5.92 -6.19
CA ARG A 20 -6.74 7.26 -6.68
C ARG A 20 -5.59 8.21 -6.34
N GLN A 21 -5.08 8.12 -5.12
CA GLN A 21 -3.99 8.99 -4.71
C GLN A 21 -2.70 8.66 -5.44
N LEU A 22 -2.43 7.37 -5.69
CA LEU A 22 -1.25 6.98 -6.45
C LEU A 22 -1.30 7.53 -7.87
N GLU A 23 -2.47 7.46 -8.49
CA GLU A 23 -2.61 7.98 -9.85
C GLU A 23 -2.43 9.49 -9.89
N THR A 24 -2.97 10.19 -8.91
CA THR A 24 -2.80 11.63 -8.82
C THR A 24 -1.32 11.98 -8.67
N LEU A 25 -0.63 11.25 -7.80
CA LEU A 25 0.78 11.52 -7.58
C LEU A 25 1.59 11.26 -8.85
N HIS A 26 1.30 10.17 -9.54
CA HIS A 26 2.01 9.82 -10.77
C HIS A 26 1.84 10.92 -11.82
N ASN A 27 0.64 11.48 -11.90
CA ASN A 27 0.36 12.51 -12.88
C ASN A 27 1.02 13.84 -12.57
N GLN A 28 1.53 14.04 -11.36
CA GLN A 28 2.22 15.27 -11.02
C GLN A 28 3.62 15.33 -11.59
N LYS A 29 4.13 14.22 -12.09
CA LYS A 29 5.45 14.18 -12.76
C LYS A 29 6.56 14.71 -11.87
N LEU A 30 6.56 14.31 -10.62
CA LEU A 30 7.50 14.84 -9.64
C LEU A 30 8.93 14.42 -9.92
N TRP A 31 9.18 13.13 -10.15
CA TRP A 31 10.55 12.71 -10.35
C TRP A 31 11.07 13.23 -11.71
N GLN A 32 10.19 13.36 -12.70
CA GLN A 32 10.57 13.90 -13.99
C GLN A 32 10.98 15.37 -13.89
N SER A 33 10.46 16.06 -12.85
CA SER A 33 10.75 17.46 -12.64
C SER A 33 11.86 17.68 -11.61
N GLY A 34 12.59 16.62 -11.27
CA GLY A 34 13.69 16.76 -10.33
C GLY A 34 13.26 16.74 -8.88
N LYS A 35 12.02 16.36 -8.59
CA LYS A 35 11.50 16.35 -7.22
C LYS A 35 11.34 14.92 -6.71
N GLN A 36 12.44 14.18 -6.80
CA GLN A 36 12.40 12.76 -6.47
C GLN A 36 12.08 12.50 -5.02
N LYS A 37 12.62 13.30 -4.11
CA LYS A 37 12.34 13.11 -2.69
C LYS A 37 10.86 13.30 -2.39
N GLN A 38 10.23 14.29 -3.01
CA GLN A 38 8.80 14.49 -2.84
C GLN A 38 8.00 13.32 -3.38
N TYR A 39 8.45 12.76 -4.50
CA TYR A 39 7.79 11.62 -5.11
C TYR A 39 7.79 10.42 -4.16
N TYR A 40 8.95 10.09 -3.57
CA TYR A 40 9.03 8.95 -2.68
C TYR A 40 8.31 9.19 -1.36
N THR A 41 8.35 10.42 -0.87
CA THR A 41 7.58 10.76 0.32
C THR A 41 6.09 10.58 0.05
N GLY A 42 5.63 11.00 -1.12
CA GLY A 42 4.23 10.84 -1.48
C GLY A 42 3.81 9.39 -1.56
N ILE A 43 4.63 8.56 -2.23
CA ILE A 43 4.31 7.14 -2.34
C ILE A 43 4.22 6.49 -0.96
N THR A 44 5.21 6.71 -0.11
CA THR A 44 5.21 6.05 1.18
C THR A 44 4.12 6.59 2.09
N ASP A 45 3.77 7.86 2.00
CA ASP A 45 2.66 8.38 2.79
C ASP A 45 1.35 7.75 2.37
N ILE A 46 1.13 7.59 1.07
CA ILE A 46 -0.07 6.95 0.58
C ILE A 46 -0.15 5.51 1.10
N LEU A 47 0.95 4.79 1.01
CA LEU A 47 0.96 3.41 1.47
C LEU A 47 0.80 3.29 2.97
N ARG A 48 1.38 4.21 3.74
CA ARG A 48 1.21 4.18 5.19
C ARG A 48 -0.25 4.39 5.58
N ARG A 49 -0.92 5.33 4.92
CA ARG A 49 -2.33 5.53 5.20
C ARG A 49 -3.16 4.33 4.78
N TYR A 50 -2.83 3.75 3.63
CA TYR A 50 -3.53 2.56 3.17
C TYR A 50 -3.36 1.41 4.17
N ILE A 51 -2.13 1.16 4.60
CA ILE A 51 -1.86 0.08 5.54
C ILE A 51 -2.59 0.34 6.86
N GLY A 52 -2.58 1.59 7.31
CA GLY A 52 -3.28 1.93 8.54
C GLY A 52 -4.76 1.66 8.45
N ASP A 53 -5.38 2.03 7.33
CA ASP A 53 -6.81 1.84 7.17
C ASP A 53 -7.15 0.38 6.91
N ARG A 54 -6.32 -0.31 6.14
CA ARG A 54 -6.61 -1.68 5.75
C ARG A 54 -6.41 -2.66 6.91
N TYR A 55 -5.34 -2.46 7.67
CA TYR A 55 -4.96 -3.40 8.71
C TYR A 55 -5.17 -2.88 10.13
N ARG A 56 -5.67 -1.65 10.25
CA ARG A 56 -5.97 -1.05 11.55
C ARG A 56 -4.75 -0.91 12.43
N VAL A 57 -3.64 -0.47 11.86
CA VAL A 57 -2.41 -0.21 12.60
C VAL A 57 -2.03 1.24 12.42
N LYS A 58 -1.23 1.77 13.32
CA LYS A 58 -0.84 3.17 13.26
C LYS A 58 0.41 3.34 12.41
N ALA A 59 0.29 2.98 11.13
CA ALA A 59 1.44 2.91 10.24
C ALA A 59 2.15 4.24 10.04
N MET A 60 1.42 5.36 10.16
CA MET A 60 2.06 6.67 10.00
C MET A 60 3.09 6.95 11.10
N GLU A 61 3.00 6.23 12.22
CA GLU A 61 3.91 6.43 13.35
C GLU A 61 5.04 5.42 13.39
N LEU A 62 5.10 4.51 12.40
CA LEU A 62 6.09 3.44 12.43
C LEU A 62 7.23 3.72 11.45
N THR A 63 8.41 3.21 11.78
CA THR A 63 9.53 3.24 10.83
C THR A 63 9.28 2.20 9.75
N SER A 64 10.08 2.28 8.69
CA SER A 64 9.98 1.29 7.61
C SER A 64 10.15 -0.13 8.14
N GLN A 65 11.13 -0.35 9.02
CA GLN A 65 11.34 -1.69 9.54
C GLN A 65 10.18 -2.14 10.41
N GLU A 66 9.62 -1.24 11.19
CA GLU A 66 8.47 -1.58 12.03
C GLU A 66 7.26 -1.94 11.19
N ILE A 67 7.07 -1.24 10.06
CA ILE A 67 5.99 -1.58 9.16
C ILE A 67 6.20 -2.97 8.58
N LEU A 68 7.43 -3.27 8.15
CA LEU A 68 7.70 -4.58 7.59
C LEU A 68 7.47 -5.68 8.62
N ASP A 69 7.87 -5.45 9.87
CA ASP A 69 7.64 -6.41 10.93
C ASP A 69 6.14 -6.62 11.18
N GLU A 70 5.39 -5.53 11.16
CA GLU A 70 3.96 -5.63 11.38
C GLU A 70 3.29 -6.39 10.24
N MET A 71 3.71 -6.14 9.01
CA MET A 71 3.12 -6.81 7.87
C MET A 71 3.47 -8.30 7.83
N GLU A 72 4.58 -8.68 8.44
CA GLU A 72 4.91 -10.08 8.55
C GLU A 72 3.85 -10.79 9.38
N ARG A 73 3.35 -10.13 10.41
CA ARG A 73 2.29 -10.70 11.23
C ARG A 73 0.97 -10.82 10.49
N GLN A 74 0.79 -10.01 9.44
CA GLN A 74 -0.44 -10.03 8.67
C GLN A 74 -0.46 -11.11 7.58
N ARG A 75 0.64 -11.83 7.45
CA ARG A 75 0.69 -12.98 6.52
C ARG A 75 0.43 -12.61 5.08
N LEU A 76 1.10 -11.57 4.61
CA LEU A 76 1.01 -11.19 3.21
C LEU A 76 1.60 -12.29 2.34
N SER A 77 1.17 -12.33 1.08
CA SER A 77 1.85 -13.19 0.13
C SER A 77 3.31 -12.75 0.00
N GLY A 78 4.18 -13.67 -0.40
CA GLY A 78 5.58 -13.31 -0.56
C GLY A 78 5.77 -12.19 -1.55
N GLU A 79 4.96 -12.20 -2.61
CA GLU A 79 5.09 -11.17 -3.62
C GLU A 79 4.70 -9.80 -3.08
N ALA A 80 3.61 -9.71 -2.30
CA ALA A 80 3.20 -8.44 -1.73
C ALA A 80 4.23 -7.94 -0.72
N ALA A 81 4.78 -8.85 0.09
CA ALA A 81 5.80 -8.46 1.06
C ALA A 81 7.05 -7.94 0.38
N ASP A 82 7.46 -8.59 -0.72
CA ASP A 82 8.64 -8.15 -1.46
C ASP A 82 8.42 -6.79 -2.09
N ARG A 83 7.23 -6.53 -2.62
CA ARG A 83 6.95 -5.23 -3.20
C ARG A 83 7.02 -4.14 -2.15
N LEU A 84 6.45 -4.39 -0.99
CA LEU A 84 6.47 -3.39 0.08
C LEU A 84 7.90 -3.12 0.53
N LYS A 85 8.69 -4.19 0.69
CA LYS A 85 10.07 -4.03 1.10
C LYS A 85 10.85 -3.20 0.09
N ASN A 86 10.69 -3.49 -1.20
CA ASN A 86 11.38 -2.74 -2.23
C ASN A 86 11.02 -1.26 -2.19
N ILE A 87 9.74 -0.95 -2.01
CA ILE A 87 9.28 0.42 -1.94
C ILE A 87 9.90 1.15 -0.77
N LEU A 88 9.80 0.55 0.42
CA LEU A 88 10.25 1.22 1.63
C LEU A 88 11.76 1.40 1.64
N LEU A 89 12.52 0.40 1.21
CA LEU A 89 13.97 0.52 1.18
C LEU A 89 14.43 1.56 0.16
N THR A 90 13.86 1.55 -1.02
CA THR A 90 14.24 2.53 -2.04
C THR A 90 13.91 3.93 -1.55
N ALA A 91 12.73 4.10 -0.96
CA ALA A 91 12.34 5.42 -0.47
C ALA A 91 13.28 5.92 0.62
N ASP A 92 13.70 5.02 1.51
CA ASP A 92 14.61 5.43 2.58
C ASP A 92 15.97 5.84 2.00
N PHE A 93 16.46 5.13 1.00
CA PHE A 93 17.72 5.51 0.36
C PHE A 93 17.61 6.89 -0.29
N VAL A 94 16.51 7.15 -0.97
CA VAL A 94 16.33 8.46 -1.60
C VAL A 94 16.18 9.56 -0.57
N LYS A 95 15.41 9.30 0.49
CA LYS A 95 15.12 10.34 1.46
C LYS A 95 16.27 10.60 2.42
N PHE A 96 17.04 9.59 2.76
CA PHE A 96 18.00 9.72 3.84
C PHE A 96 19.45 9.46 3.45
N ALA A 97 19.70 8.81 2.31
CA ALA A 97 21.07 8.47 1.90
C ALA A 97 21.47 9.14 0.58
N LYS A 98 20.69 10.12 0.13
CA LYS A 98 21.00 10.87 -1.07
C LYS A 98 21.13 10.00 -2.32
N PHE A 99 20.45 8.88 -2.34
CA PHE A 99 20.44 8.01 -3.49
C PHE A 99 19.56 8.64 -4.57
N VAL A 100 20.00 8.59 -5.80
CA VAL A 100 19.21 9.09 -6.93
C VAL A 100 18.84 7.88 -7.76
N ALA A 101 17.55 7.56 -7.80
CA ALA A 101 17.07 6.41 -8.56
C ALA A 101 16.90 6.82 -10.02
N ASP A 102 17.18 5.89 -10.93
CA ASP A 102 16.97 6.18 -12.34
C ASP A 102 15.48 6.06 -12.69
N ALA A 103 15.16 6.41 -13.92
CA ALA A 103 13.77 6.44 -14.36
C ALA A 103 13.10 5.08 -14.23
N GLU A 104 13.83 4.02 -14.56
CA GLU A 104 13.28 2.69 -14.50
C GLU A 104 12.91 2.33 -13.07
N ARG A 105 13.78 2.62 -12.11
CA ARG A 105 13.51 2.34 -10.71
C ARG A 105 12.33 3.18 -10.21
N ASN A 106 12.23 4.44 -10.65
CA ASN A 106 11.14 5.29 -10.23
C ASN A 106 9.80 4.74 -10.69
N GLU A 107 9.72 4.20 -11.90
CA GLU A 107 8.49 3.62 -12.38
C GLU A 107 8.22 2.25 -11.77
N GLU A 108 9.27 1.51 -11.47
CA GLU A 108 9.12 0.21 -10.83
C GLU A 108 8.51 0.36 -9.43
N VAL A 109 8.95 1.38 -8.69
CA VAL A 109 8.41 1.60 -7.35
C VAL A 109 6.93 1.99 -7.42
N TYR A 110 6.55 2.79 -8.41
CA TYR A 110 5.15 3.11 -8.58
C TYR A 110 4.34 1.86 -8.87
N SER A 111 4.84 1.03 -9.76
CA SER A 111 4.16 -0.22 -10.11
C SER A 111 4.06 -1.13 -8.90
N ASP A 112 5.12 -1.22 -8.10
CA ASP A 112 5.09 -2.03 -6.89
C ASP A 112 4.03 -1.52 -5.92
N ALA A 113 3.91 -0.19 -5.79
CA ALA A 113 2.93 0.38 -4.87
C ALA A 113 1.51 0.06 -5.34
N TYR A 114 1.28 0.21 -6.64
CA TYR A 114 -0.03 -0.06 -7.21
C TYR A 114 -0.42 -1.52 -6.99
N TYR A 115 0.48 -2.44 -7.32
CA TYR A 115 0.17 -3.86 -7.19
C TYR A 115 0.15 -4.33 -5.74
N PHE A 116 0.91 -3.70 -4.87
CA PHE A 116 0.81 -4.02 -3.45
C PHE A 116 -0.62 -3.75 -2.97
N VAL A 117 -1.18 -2.61 -3.34
CA VAL A 117 -2.55 -2.29 -2.94
C VAL A 117 -3.52 -3.28 -3.56
N GLU A 118 -3.35 -3.58 -4.84
CA GLU A 118 -4.25 -4.52 -5.51
C GLU A 118 -4.19 -5.91 -4.90
N GLN A 119 -3.02 -6.34 -4.49
CA GLN A 119 -2.85 -7.68 -3.95
C GLN A 119 -3.31 -7.80 -2.51
N THR A 120 -3.41 -6.70 -1.78
CA THR A 120 -3.76 -6.75 -0.38
C THR A 120 -5.13 -6.17 -0.08
N LYS A 121 -5.85 -5.70 -1.07
CA LYS A 121 -7.15 -5.08 -0.81
C LYS A 121 -8.12 -6.08 -0.24
N GLU A 122 -9.07 -5.59 0.55
CA GLU A 122 -10.09 -6.44 1.10
C GLU A 122 -11.02 -6.93 0.00
N THR A 123 -11.44 -8.19 0.13
CA THR A 123 -12.36 -8.74 -0.84
C THR A 123 -13.64 -9.12 -0.11
N GLU A 124 -14.65 -9.45 -0.87
CA GLU A 124 -15.89 -9.85 -0.29
C GLU A 124 -15.74 -11.09 0.56
N VAL A 125 -14.84 -11.97 0.20
CA VAL A 125 -14.58 -13.16 0.96
C VAL A 125 -14.10 -12.81 2.36
N GLU A 126 -13.24 -11.82 2.47
CA GLU A 126 -12.75 -11.40 3.77
C GLU A 126 -13.83 -10.75 4.58
N HIS A 127 -14.81 -10.13 3.92
CA HIS A 127 -15.87 -9.47 4.64
C HIS A 127 -16.87 -10.44 5.23
N THR A 128 -16.99 -11.64 4.68
CA THR A 128 -17.99 -12.58 5.14
C THR A 128 -17.40 -13.94 5.43
N PRO A 129 -16.40 -14.02 6.25
CA PRO A 129 -15.75 -15.30 6.52
C PRO A 129 -16.65 -16.28 7.21
N ALA A 130 -17.51 -15.83 8.09
CA ALA A 130 -18.34 -16.74 8.80
C ALA A 130 -19.32 -17.44 7.89
N GLU A 131 -19.86 -16.72 6.97
CA GLU A 131 -20.79 -17.35 6.07
C GLU A 131 -20.11 -18.27 5.12
N LEU A 132 -18.93 -17.98 4.70
CA LEU A 132 -18.27 -18.84 3.78
C LEU A 132 -17.86 -20.15 4.35
N GLU A 133 -17.42 -20.14 5.57
CA GLU A 133 -16.97 -21.35 6.15
C GLU A 133 -17.99 -22.42 6.26
N PRO A 134 -19.13 -22.20 6.82
CA PRO A 134 -20.08 -23.26 6.92
C PRO A 134 -20.56 -23.73 5.59
N VAL A 135 -20.73 -22.85 4.70
CA VAL A 135 -21.20 -23.24 3.41
C VAL A 135 -20.28 -24.19 2.76
N GLN A 136 -19.03 -23.93 2.81
CA GLN A 136 -18.15 -24.81 2.17
C GLN A 136 -18.13 -26.11 2.80
N LYS A 137 -18.27 -26.20 4.10
CA LYS A 137 -18.24 -27.40 4.65
C LYS A 137 -19.38 -28.14 4.37
N GLN A 138 -20.52 -27.64 4.39
CA GLN A 138 -21.58 -28.40 4.15
C GLN A 138 -21.79 -28.74 2.86
N GLU A 139 -21.51 -28.04 2.02
CA GLU A 139 -21.81 -28.37 0.82
C GLU A 139 -21.12 -29.42 0.39
N GLU A 140 -20.12 -29.55 0.74
CA GLU A 140 -19.49 -30.50 0.26
C GLU A 140 -19.78 -31.63 0.85
N VAL A 141 -20.41 -31.74 1.66
CA VAL A 141 -20.63 -32.78 2.22
C VAL A 141 -21.56 -33.47 1.90
N LYS A 142 -21.94 -33.80 1.62
CA LYS A 142 -22.82 -34.41 1.42
C LYS A 142 -23.23 -34.88 0.93
N PRO A 143 -23.39 -35.44 0.86
CA PRO A 143 -23.97 -36.12 0.59
C PRO A 143 -24.33 -36.80 0.21
#